data_377487a74cee4bb997928c6098d01c8d
#
_entry.id   377487a74cee4bb997928c6098d01c8d
#
_cell.length_a   1.000
_cell.length_b   1.000
_cell.length_c   1.000
_cell.angle_alpha   90.00
_cell.angle_beta   90.00
_cell.angle_gamma   90.00
#
_symmetry.space_group_name_H-M   'P 1'
#
loop_
_entity.id
_entity.type
_entity.pdbx_description
1 polymer ?
#
loop_
_entity_poly.entity_id
_entity_poly.type
_entity_poly.pdbx_seq_one_letter_code
_entity_poly.pdbx_strand_id
1 'polypeptide(L)'
;MKLCVIGDPVGHSMSPVLHRRMLALSGIEGDYQAVTVTRETLPDFMAAGRAGEWDGCNVTMPLKQEVIRYLDQLSPEAEACGAVNTVCFRNGHTVGYNTDAPGIRAGFAARGAAPTGRALVIGNGGAARAARWALADRGVITAARRGGDVTMDQLPQAARQCRVVVNATPLGMEGFPPFADLSFLGSLPVGAAVFDLIYAPRKTELYQAARARGLIAITGMELLVQQAILAFNHFTGAGLEQEATRRELLALVNET
;
A
#
# COMPACT_ATOMS: atom_id res chain seq x y z
N MET A 1 -19.41 -14.61 3.36
CA MET A 1 -17.95 -14.45 3.33
C MET A 1 -17.49 -13.66 4.54
N LYS A 2 -16.42 -14.09 5.22
CA LYS A 2 -15.85 -13.40 6.39
C LYS A 2 -14.44 -12.92 6.07
N LEU A 3 -14.27 -11.61 5.99
CA LEU A 3 -13.01 -10.97 5.64
C LEU A 3 -12.57 -10.00 6.75
N CYS A 4 -11.28 -9.72 6.83
CA CYS A 4 -10.76 -8.74 7.77
C CYS A 4 -9.47 -8.06 7.28
N VAL A 5 -9.06 -7.02 7.98
CA VAL A 5 -7.69 -6.49 7.98
C VAL A 5 -7.07 -6.76 9.34
N ILE A 6 -5.83 -7.25 9.33
CA ILE A 6 -5.04 -7.54 10.53
C ILE A 6 -3.79 -6.68 10.62
N GLY A 7 -3.45 -6.26 11.83
CA GLY A 7 -2.26 -5.46 12.15
C GLY A 7 -2.36 -4.83 13.53
N ASP A 8 -1.38 -4.01 13.89
CA ASP A 8 -1.38 -3.29 15.17
C ASP A 8 -0.59 -1.96 15.03
N PRO A 9 -1.26 -0.79 15.17
CA PRO A 9 -2.71 -0.58 15.34
C PRO A 9 -3.49 -0.73 14.01
N VAL A 10 -4.74 -1.17 14.07
CA VAL A 10 -5.60 -1.38 12.89
C VAL A 10 -6.99 -0.76 13.02
N GLY A 11 -7.35 -0.26 14.20
CA GLY A 11 -8.69 0.26 14.49
C GLY A 11 -9.16 1.45 13.63
N HIS A 12 -8.24 2.24 13.09
CA HIS A 12 -8.54 3.38 12.20
C HIS A 12 -8.46 3.04 10.70
N SER A 13 -8.38 1.75 10.37
CA SER A 13 -8.30 1.32 8.97
C SER A 13 -9.60 1.62 8.22
N MET A 14 -9.47 2.20 7.04
CA MET A 14 -10.60 2.42 6.12
C MET A 14 -10.94 1.18 5.27
N SER A 15 -10.15 0.11 5.35
CA SER A 15 -10.40 -1.13 4.60
C SER A 15 -11.81 -1.71 4.82
N PRO A 16 -12.38 -1.72 6.05
CA PRO A 16 -13.75 -2.19 6.26
C PRO A 16 -14.80 -1.44 5.44
N VAL A 17 -14.69 -0.12 5.35
CA VAL A 17 -15.60 0.72 4.56
C VAL A 17 -15.53 0.35 3.08
N LEU A 18 -14.32 0.24 2.53
CA LEU A 18 -14.10 -0.10 1.13
C LEU A 18 -14.59 -1.51 0.78
N HIS A 19 -14.22 -2.49 1.57
CA HIS A 19 -14.56 -3.90 1.28
C HIS A 19 -16.05 -4.19 1.48
N ARG A 20 -16.71 -3.61 2.48
CA ARG A 20 -18.17 -3.71 2.63
C ARG A 20 -18.90 -3.10 1.43
N ARG A 21 -18.41 -1.97 0.91
CA ARG A 21 -18.98 -1.39 -0.31
C ARG A 21 -18.80 -2.32 -1.51
N MET A 22 -17.62 -2.92 -1.68
CA MET A 22 -17.38 -3.89 -2.76
C MET A 22 -18.21 -5.17 -2.63
N LEU A 23 -18.44 -5.68 -1.41
CA LEU A 23 -19.38 -6.78 -1.16
C LEU A 23 -20.79 -6.41 -1.63
N ALA A 24 -21.28 -5.22 -1.29
CA ALA A 24 -22.58 -4.73 -1.73
C ALA A 24 -22.68 -4.57 -3.25
N LEU A 25 -21.64 -4.04 -3.91
CA LEU A 25 -21.58 -3.87 -5.37
C LEU A 25 -21.58 -5.21 -6.12
N SER A 26 -20.97 -6.23 -5.54
CA SER A 26 -20.88 -7.56 -6.15
C SER A 26 -22.04 -8.49 -5.81
N GLY A 27 -22.95 -8.07 -4.90
CA GLY A 27 -24.04 -8.91 -4.40
C GLY A 27 -23.57 -10.11 -3.57
N ILE A 28 -22.33 -10.09 -3.09
CA ILE A 28 -21.77 -11.16 -2.26
C ILE A 28 -22.14 -10.91 -0.79
N GLU A 29 -22.82 -11.87 -0.18
CA GLU A 29 -23.10 -11.83 1.26
C GLU A 29 -21.82 -12.01 2.07
N GLY A 30 -21.57 -11.08 3.01
CA GLY A 30 -20.40 -11.14 3.86
C GLY A 30 -20.16 -9.89 4.67
N ASP A 31 -19.11 -9.93 5.47
CA ASP A 31 -18.65 -8.78 6.25
C ASP A 31 -17.13 -8.66 6.20
N TYR A 32 -16.66 -7.47 6.51
CA TYR A 32 -15.25 -7.15 6.60
C TYR A 32 -14.96 -6.37 7.89
N GLN A 33 -14.02 -6.85 8.69
CA GLN A 33 -13.72 -6.31 10.02
C GLN A 33 -12.27 -5.84 10.15
N ALA A 34 -11.98 -4.97 11.11
CA ALA A 34 -10.64 -4.68 11.58
C ALA A 34 -10.37 -5.53 12.82
N VAL A 35 -9.30 -6.34 12.79
CA VAL A 35 -8.94 -7.25 13.89
C VAL A 35 -7.51 -6.95 14.33
N THR A 36 -7.32 -6.52 15.57
CA THR A 36 -5.97 -6.31 16.12
C THR A 36 -5.28 -7.65 16.27
N VAL A 37 -4.17 -7.80 15.56
CA VAL A 37 -3.30 -8.98 15.61
C VAL A 37 -1.87 -8.48 15.77
N THR A 38 -1.20 -8.94 16.82
CA THR A 38 0.22 -8.66 17.08
C THR A 38 1.09 -9.79 16.52
N ARG A 39 2.42 -9.67 16.62
CA ARG A 39 3.33 -10.76 16.24
C ARG A 39 3.12 -12.01 17.10
N GLU A 40 2.76 -11.82 18.36
CA GLU A 40 2.52 -12.88 19.33
C GLU A 40 1.24 -13.66 19.06
N THR A 41 0.18 -12.96 18.62
CA THR A 41 -1.14 -13.58 18.34
C THR A 41 -1.33 -13.99 16.87
N LEU A 42 -0.38 -13.64 15.99
CA LEU A 42 -0.44 -14.02 14.57
C LEU A 42 -0.52 -15.54 14.33
N PRO A 43 0.22 -16.43 15.07
CA PRO A 43 0.10 -17.88 14.88
C PRO A 43 -1.33 -18.38 15.09
N ASP A 44 -2.00 -17.93 16.14
CA ASP A 44 -3.36 -18.36 16.49
C ASP A 44 -4.37 -17.85 15.46
N PHE A 45 -4.21 -16.60 15.00
CA PHE A 45 -5.04 -16.06 13.93
C PHE A 45 -4.91 -16.87 12.64
N MET A 46 -3.69 -17.22 12.24
CA MET A 46 -3.45 -18.02 11.04
C MET A 46 -4.00 -19.45 11.16
N ALA A 47 -3.94 -20.04 12.35
CA ALA A 47 -4.54 -21.34 12.63
C ALA A 47 -6.09 -21.29 12.54
N ALA A 48 -6.72 -20.26 13.11
CA ALA A 48 -8.16 -20.01 13.01
C ALA A 48 -8.62 -19.82 11.56
N GLY A 49 -7.86 -19.06 10.75
CA GLY A 49 -8.13 -18.91 9.32
C GLY A 49 -8.07 -20.23 8.56
N ARG A 50 -7.06 -21.07 8.82
CA ARG A 50 -6.96 -22.42 8.23
C ARG A 50 -8.12 -23.35 8.66
N ALA A 51 -8.64 -23.15 9.87
CA ALA A 51 -9.81 -23.88 10.37
C ALA A 51 -11.15 -23.38 9.78
N GLY A 52 -11.14 -22.33 8.93
CA GLY A 52 -12.31 -21.82 8.24
C GLY A 52 -13.05 -20.69 8.98
N GLU A 53 -12.44 -20.08 9.99
CA GLU A 53 -13.01 -18.91 10.65
C GLU A 53 -13.04 -17.67 9.73
N TRP A 54 -12.05 -17.58 8.81
CA TRP A 54 -11.88 -16.51 7.85
C TRP A 54 -11.71 -17.04 6.44
N ASP A 55 -12.31 -16.36 5.47
CA ASP A 55 -12.11 -16.63 4.03
C ASP A 55 -10.86 -15.91 3.49
N GLY A 56 -10.50 -14.77 4.10
CA GLY A 56 -9.32 -14.01 3.75
C GLY A 56 -9.05 -12.84 4.67
N CYS A 57 -7.83 -12.33 4.61
CA CYS A 57 -7.48 -11.11 5.33
C CYS A 57 -6.50 -10.23 4.55
N ASN A 58 -6.64 -8.91 4.70
CA ASN A 58 -5.54 -8.01 4.40
C ASN A 58 -4.60 -7.94 5.60
N VAL A 59 -3.32 -7.78 5.32
CA VAL A 59 -2.26 -7.69 6.31
C VAL A 59 -1.61 -6.33 6.23
N THR A 60 -1.57 -5.61 7.36
CA THR A 60 -0.88 -4.33 7.43
C THR A 60 0.29 -4.37 8.41
N MET A 61 0.85 -3.22 8.70
CA MET A 61 1.96 -3.06 9.63
C MET A 61 1.61 -3.60 11.03
N PRO A 62 2.54 -4.33 11.70
CA PRO A 62 3.90 -4.65 11.28
C PRO A 62 4.04 -6.03 10.62
N LEU A 63 2.94 -6.70 10.22
CA LEU A 63 2.86 -8.13 9.98
C LEU A 63 3.18 -8.59 8.55
N LYS A 64 3.32 -7.67 7.56
CA LYS A 64 3.46 -8.01 6.13
C LYS A 64 4.62 -8.95 5.78
N GLN A 65 5.69 -8.96 6.55
CA GLN A 65 6.82 -9.87 6.40
C GLN A 65 6.66 -11.10 7.27
N GLU A 66 6.15 -10.92 8.49
CA GLU A 66 6.00 -11.98 9.48
C GLU A 66 5.00 -13.07 9.04
N VAL A 67 3.95 -12.68 8.35
CA VAL A 67 2.89 -13.61 7.91
C VAL A 67 3.40 -14.64 6.90
N ILE A 68 4.46 -14.34 6.15
CA ILE A 68 4.99 -15.21 5.07
C ILE A 68 5.29 -16.63 5.57
N ARG A 69 5.86 -16.77 6.76
CA ARG A 69 6.23 -18.08 7.35
C ARG A 69 5.04 -18.99 7.67
N TYR A 70 3.82 -18.45 7.60
CA TYR A 70 2.58 -19.20 7.83
C TYR A 70 1.83 -19.54 6.53
N LEU A 71 2.39 -19.22 5.37
CA LEU A 71 1.72 -19.39 4.09
C LEU A 71 2.26 -20.59 3.32
N ASP A 72 1.37 -21.31 2.65
CA ASP A 72 1.73 -22.47 1.83
C ASP A 72 2.24 -22.04 0.45
N GLN A 73 1.71 -20.93 -0.08
CA GLN A 73 2.08 -20.40 -1.40
C GLN A 73 2.14 -18.88 -1.38
N LEU A 74 3.01 -18.34 -2.21
CA LEU A 74 3.12 -16.91 -2.50
C LEU A 74 2.87 -16.64 -3.98
N SER A 75 2.21 -15.54 -4.28
CA SER A 75 2.22 -15.03 -5.65
C SER A 75 3.61 -14.55 -6.05
N PRO A 76 3.94 -14.50 -7.36
CA PRO A 76 5.24 -13.99 -7.81
C PRO A 76 5.58 -12.59 -7.27
N GLU A 77 4.59 -11.71 -7.17
CA GLU A 77 4.75 -10.36 -6.61
C GLU A 77 5.05 -10.39 -5.12
N ALA A 78 4.34 -11.25 -4.36
CA ALA A 78 4.55 -11.39 -2.92
C ALA A 78 5.93 -11.96 -2.61
N GLU A 79 6.37 -12.95 -3.38
CA GLU A 79 7.71 -13.55 -3.29
C GLU A 79 8.79 -12.52 -3.61
N ALA A 80 8.68 -11.84 -4.74
CA ALA A 80 9.66 -10.83 -5.17
C ALA A 80 9.73 -9.63 -4.21
N CYS A 81 8.60 -9.19 -3.64
CA CYS A 81 8.55 -8.12 -2.64
C CYS A 81 9.09 -8.59 -1.28
N GLY A 82 9.03 -9.89 -0.97
CA GLY A 82 9.25 -10.40 0.38
C GLY A 82 8.28 -9.77 1.39
N ALA A 83 7.05 -9.51 0.96
CA ALA A 83 5.99 -8.92 1.78
C ALA A 83 4.61 -9.32 1.25
N VAL A 84 3.69 -9.65 2.14
CA VAL A 84 2.30 -10.02 1.85
C VAL A 84 1.35 -9.02 2.50
N ASN A 85 0.39 -8.51 1.74
CA ASN A 85 -0.68 -7.66 2.26
C ASN A 85 -2.08 -8.25 2.09
N THR A 86 -2.19 -9.44 1.50
CA THR A 86 -3.46 -10.13 1.24
C THR A 86 -3.26 -11.63 1.37
N VAL A 87 -4.07 -12.29 2.18
CA VAL A 87 -4.05 -13.74 2.40
C VAL A 87 -5.44 -14.32 2.11
N CYS A 88 -5.50 -15.33 1.26
CA CYS A 88 -6.71 -16.12 1.04
C CYS A 88 -6.59 -17.45 1.78
N PHE A 89 -7.65 -17.82 2.51
CA PHE A 89 -7.80 -19.13 3.13
C PHE A 89 -8.77 -19.97 2.29
N ARG A 90 -8.33 -21.14 1.82
CA ARG A 90 -9.17 -22.02 1.00
C ARG A 90 -8.89 -23.49 1.34
N ASN A 91 -9.89 -24.15 1.91
CA ASN A 91 -9.80 -25.59 2.25
C ASN A 91 -8.56 -25.94 3.09
N GLY A 92 -8.24 -25.13 4.09
CA GLY A 92 -7.07 -25.29 4.95
C GLY A 92 -5.73 -24.82 4.35
N HIS A 93 -5.71 -24.45 3.07
CA HIS A 93 -4.53 -23.88 2.40
C HIS A 93 -4.54 -22.35 2.44
N THR A 94 -3.35 -21.77 2.41
CA THR A 94 -3.14 -20.33 2.45
C THR A 94 -2.31 -19.85 1.26
N VAL A 95 -2.80 -18.82 0.58
CA VAL A 95 -2.09 -18.17 -0.52
C VAL A 95 -1.89 -16.69 -0.18
N GLY A 96 -0.66 -16.23 -0.24
CA GLY A 96 -0.29 -14.84 0.01
C GLY A 96 -0.05 -14.05 -1.28
N TYR A 97 -0.59 -12.83 -1.30
CA TYR A 97 -0.46 -11.90 -2.42
C TYR A 97 0.12 -10.56 -1.93
N ASN A 98 0.69 -9.81 -2.87
CA ASN A 98 1.02 -8.41 -2.67
C ASN A 98 0.26 -7.54 -3.66
N THR A 99 -0.79 -6.87 -3.20
CA THR A 99 -1.60 -5.96 -4.01
C THR A 99 -1.13 -4.51 -3.94
N ASP A 100 -0.19 -4.19 -3.03
CA ASP A 100 0.40 -2.84 -2.96
C ASP A 100 1.22 -2.53 -4.22
N ALA A 101 2.01 -3.47 -4.70
CA ALA A 101 2.90 -3.27 -5.83
C ALA A 101 2.13 -2.97 -7.13
N PRO A 102 1.16 -3.80 -7.59
CA PRO A 102 0.32 -3.46 -8.72
C PRO A 102 -0.57 -2.24 -8.43
N GLY A 103 -1.00 -2.01 -7.17
CA GLY A 103 -1.74 -0.82 -6.75
C GLY A 103 -0.98 0.48 -6.94
N ILE A 104 0.33 0.50 -6.67
CA ILE A 104 1.20 1.66 -6.92
C ILE A 104 1.29 1.94 -8.43
N ARG A 105 1.46 0.92 -9.28
CA ARG A 105 1.46 1.10 -10.73
C ARG A 105 0.13 1.66 -11.23
N ALA A 106 -0.98 1.09 -10.77
CA ALA A 106 -2.32 1.57 -11.10
C ALA A 106 -2.56 3.01 -10.63
N GLY A 107 -2.07 3.39 -9.46
CA GLY A 107 -2.16 4.74 -8.92
C GLY A 107 -1.43 5.78 -9.79
N PHE A 108 -0.25 5.46 -10.30
CA PHE A 108 0.45 6.32 -11.27
C PHE A 108 -0.34 6.44 -12.57
N ALA A 109 -0.82 5.32 -13.13
CA ALA A 109 -1.58 5.30 -14.38
C ALA A 109 -2.87 6.12 -14.28
N ALA A 110 -3.61 5.98 -13.18
CA ALA A 110 -4.86 6.70 -12.92
C ALA A 110 -4.70 8.23 -12.84
N ARG A 111 -3.48 8.71 -12.60
CA ARG A 111 -3.14 10.15 -12.57
C ARG A 111 -2.47 10.62 -13.85
N GLY A 112 -2.47 9.82 -14.93
CA GLY A 112 -1.79 10.14 -16.17
C GLY A 112 -0.27 10.28 -15.99
N ALA A 113 0.25 9.84 -14.86
CA ALA A 113 1.67 9.82 -14.60
C ALA A 113 2.21 8.50 -15.15
N ALA A 114 2.80 8.54 -16.34
CA ALA A 114 3.70 7.48 -16.79
C ALA A 114 5.11 7.87 -16.33
N PRO A 115 5.51 7.50 -15.10
CA PRO A 115 6.77 7.96 -14.57
C PRO A 115 7.90 7.37 -15.42
N THR A 116 8.61 8.24 -16.15
CA THR A 116 9.82 7.89 -16.89
C THR A 116 11.03 8.30 -16.08
N GLY A 117 12.11 7.52 -16.13
CA GLY A 117 13.34 7.82 -15.40
C GLY A 117 13.40 7.21 -14.01
N ARG A 118 14.52 7.46 -13.33
CA ARG A 118 14.86 6.83 -12.05
C ARG A 118 13.88 7.18 -10.94
N ALA A 119 13.64 6.23 -10.03
CA ALA A 119 12.75 6.40 -8.88
C ALA A 119 13.55 6.51 -7.57
N LEU A 120 13.07 7.36 -6.66
CA LEU A 120 13.51 7.47 -5.27
C LEU A 120 12.41 6.90 -4.37
N VAL A 121 12.68 5.81 -3.68
CA VAL A 121 11.79 5.23 -2.69
C VAL A 121 12.31 5.56 -1.30
N ILE A 122 11.51 6.28 -0.51
CA ILE A 122 11.83 6.67 0.86
C ILE A 122 11.21 5.63 1.80
N GLY A 123 12.05 4.91 2.54
CA GLY A 123 11.65 3.83 3.43
C GLY A 123 12.26 2.47 3.08
N ASN A 124 12.19 1.51 4.01
CA ASN A 124 12.70 0.14 3.82
C ASN A 124 11.77 -0.95 4.42
N GLY A 125 10.52 -0.61 4.74
CA GLY A 125 9.49 -1.54 5.21
C GLY A 125 8.77 -2.28 4.08
N GLY A 126 7.68 -2.98 4.40
CA GLY A 126 6.89 -3.75 3.44
C GLY A 126 6.34 -2.91 2.28
N ALA A 127 5.83 -1.71 2.54
CA ALA A 127 5.35 -0.80 1.48
C ALA A 127 6.51 -0.32 0.58
N ALA A 128 7.69 -0.06 1.14
CA ALA A 128 8.87 0.30 0.35
C ALA A 128 9.35 -0.85 -0.55
N ARG A 129 9.25 -2.10 -0.09
CA ARG A 129 9.55 -3.29 -0.90
C ARG A 129 8.60 -3.39 -2.10
N ALA A 130 7.29 -3.19 -1.87
CA ALA A 130 6.30 -3.15 -2.93
C ALA A 130 6.57 -2.02 -3.93
N ALA A 131 6.91 -0.81 -3.45
CA ALA A 131 7.26 0.32 -4.31
C ALA A 131 8.51 0.07 -5.15
N ARG A 132 9.55 -0.53 -4.56
CA ARG A 132 10.77 -0.91 -5.30
C ARG A 132 10.46 -1.92 -6.40
N TRP A 133 9.67 -2.94 -6.10
CA TRP A 133 9.26 -3.92 -7.11
C TRP A 133 8.40 -3.28 -8.20
N ALA A 134 7.44 -2.45 -7.83
CA ALA A 134 6.58 -1.75 -8.77
C ALA A 134 7.35 -0.87 -9.78
N LEU A 135 8.53 -0.39 -9.38
CA LEU A 135 9.36 0.56 -10.15
C LEU A 135 10.72 -0.03 -10.55
N ALA A 136 10.91 -1.36 -10.45
CA ALA A 136 12.21 -2.01 -10.66
C ALA A 136 12.80 -1.78 -12.07
N ASP A 137 11.94 -1.66 -13.07
CA ASP A 137 12.29 -1.37 -14.46
C ASP A 137 12.92 0.03 -14.69
N ARG A 138 12.93 0.90 -13.67
CA ARG A 138 13.32 2.33 -13.76
C ARG A 138 14.65 2.65 -13.10
N GLY A 139 15.27 1.70 -12.43
CA GLY A 139 16.42 1.96 -11.56
C GLY A 139 15.98 2.73 -10.31
N VAL A 140 15.90 2.02 -9.18
CA VAL A 140 15.44 2.56 -7.91
C VAL A 140 16.62 2.95 -7.04
N ILE A 141 16.55 4.14 -6.42
CA ILE A 141 17.37 4.54 -5.28
C ILE A 141 16.49 4.43 -4.03
N THR A 142 16.94 3.73 -3.02
CA THR A 142 16.27 3.62 -1.72
C THR A 142 16.91 4.56 -0.70
N ALA A 143 16.13 5.48 -0.15
CA ALA A 143 16.55 6.31 0.97
C ALA A 143 15.96 5.77 2.28
N ALA A 144 16.79 5.45 3.26
CA ALA A 144 16.34 4.95 4.55
C ALA A 144 17.32 5.31 5.69
N ARG A 145 16.83 5.24 6.91
CA ARG A 145 17.68 5.41 8.11
C ARG A 145 18.71 4.27 8.25
N ARG A 146 18.38 3.08 7.76
CA ARG A 146 19.23 1.87 7.75
C ARG A 146 18.89 1.02 6.53
N GLY A 147 19.88 0.44 5.88
CA GLY A 147 19.71 -0.50 4.77
C GLY A 147 19.12 0.12 3.49
N GLY A 148 19.32 1.40 3.28
CA GLY A 148 19.08 2.09 2.01
C GLY A 148 20.38 2.28 1.21
N ASP A 149 20.23 2.67 -0.05
CA ASP A 149 21.37 3.06 -0.91
C ASP A 149 21.93 4.41 -0.46
N VAL A 150 21.06 5.27 0.09
CA VAL A 150 21.36 6.58 0.64
C VAL A 150 20.67 6.79 1.97
N THR A 151 21.19 7.72 2.78
CA THR A 151 20.59 8.16 4.04
C THR A 151 19.60 9.31 3.80
N MET A 152 18.81 9.68 4.84
CA MET A 152 17.76 10.70 4.72
C MET A 152 18.30 12.11 4.45
N ASP A 153 19.51 12.43 4.91
CA ASP A 153 20.21 13.70 4.65
C ASP A 153 20.68 13.84 3.20
N GLN A 154 20.81 12.71 2.48
CA GLN A 154 21.20 12.67 1.06
C GLN A 154 20.02 12.80 0.10
N LEU A 155 18.77 12.96 0.60
CA LEU A 155 17.58 13.10 -0.24
C LEU A 155 17.73 14.18 -1.34
N PRO A 156 18.27 15.39 -1.09
CA PRO A 156 18.40 16.41 -2.13
C PRO A 156 19.31 15.97 -3.28
N GLN A 157 20.39 15.25 -2.99
CA GLN A 157 21.31 14.74 -4.01
C GLN A 157 20.68 13.59 -4.81
N ALA A 158 19.99 12.66 -4.14
CA ALA A 158 19.30 11.53 -4.77
C ALA A 158 18.16 12.01 -5.67
N ALA A 159 17.38 12.99 -5.22
CA ALA A 159 16.24 13.55 -5.95
C ALA A 159 16.63 14.16 -7.30
N ARG A 160 17.80 14.77 -7.43
CA ARG A 160 18.31 15.34 -8.70
C ARG A 160 18.36 14.32 -9.84
N GLN A 161 18.53 13.03 -9.52
CA GLN A 161 18.67 11.94 -10.48
C GLN A 161 17.32 11.25 -10.76
N CYS A 162 16.25 11.66 -10.05
CA CYS A 162 14.98 10.96 -10.06
C CYS A 162 13.87 11.80 -10.69
N ARG A 163 12.89 11.13 -11.30
CA ARG A 163 11.63 11.73 -11.77
C ARG A 163 10.42 11.21 -11.00
N VAL A 164 10.64 10.26 -10.12
CA VAL A 164 9.61 9.65 -9.28
C VAL A 164 10.11 9.65 -7.86
N VAL A 165 9.26 10.06 -6.93
CA VAL A 165 9.46 9.89 -5.48
C VAL A 165 8.28 9.12 -4.92
N VAL A 166 8.55 8.10 -4.12
CA VAL A 166 7.52 7.38 -3.35
C VAL A 166 7.88 7.46 -1.87
N ASN A 167 7.02 8.11 -1.07
CA ASN A 167 7.14 8.02 0.38
C ASN A 167 6.45 6.76 0.88
N ALA A 168 7.22 5.80 1.35
CA ALA A 168 6.78 4.56 1.96
C ALA A 168 7.17 4.48 3.44
N THR A 169 7.36 5.64 4.09
CA THR A 169 7.58 5.78 5.52
C THR A 169 6.32 6.30 6.21
N PRO A 170 6.22 6.22 7.54
CA PRO A 170 5.15 6.88 8.29
C PRO A 170 5.41 8.39 8.54
N LEU A 171 6.46 9.00 7.96
CA LEU A 171 6.75 10.43 8.13
C LEU A 171 5.63 11.29 7.56
N GLY A 172 4.98 12.08 8.40
CA GLY A 172 3.82 12.90 8.04
C GLY A 172 2.46 12.20 8.20
N MET A 173 2.45 10.94 8.66
CA MET A 173 1.22 10.24 9.07
C MET A 173 0.78 10.75 10.46
N GLU A 174 -0.52 10.73 10.72
CA GLU A 174 -1.06 11.07 12.02
C GLU A 174 -0.44 10.20 13.12
N GLY A 175 0.03 10.84 14.22
CA GLY A 175 0.74 10.18 15.31
C GLY A 175 2.23 9.91 15.03
N PHE A 176 2.76 10.30 13.87
CA PHE A 176 4.17 10.16 13.52
C PHE A 176 4.81 11.52 13.23
N PRO A 177 6.15 11.66 13.36
CA PRO A 177 6.82 12.92 13.08
C PRO A 177 6.68 13.32 11.60
N PRO A 178 6.70 14.62 11.29
CA PRO A 178 6.79 15.11 9.91
C PRO A 178 8.17 14.82 9.30
N PHE A 179 8.33 15.11 8.01
CA PHE A 179 9.65 15.21 7.41
C PHE A 179 10.43 16.36 8.06
N ALA A 180 11.69 16.11 8.38
CA ALA A 180 12.57 17.15 8.92
C ALA A 180 12.85 18.28 7.88
N ASP A 181 12.91 17.90 6.61
CA ASP A 181 13.12 18.82 5.49
C ASP A 181 12.48 18.28 4.21
N LEU A 182 11.78 19.13 3.48
CA LEU A 182 11.16 18.88 2.18
C LEU A 182 11.86 19.63 1.04
N SER A 183 13.02 20.24 1.28
CA SER A 183 13.78 20.99 0.28
C SER A 183 14.20 20.13 -0.91
N PHE A 184 14.35 18.81 -0.73
CA PHE A 184 14.68 17.86 -1.78
C PHE A 184 13.67 17.87 -2.94
N LEU A 185 12.42 18.27 -2.71
CA LEU A 185 11.41 18.43 -3.76
C LEU A 185 11.81 19.50 -4.78
N GLY A 186 12.58 20.53 -4.36
CA GLY A 186 13.14 21.54 -5.25
C GLY A 186 14.24 21.02 -6.19
N SER A 187 14.77 19.85 -5.90
CA SER A 187 15.78 19.19 -6.76
C SER A 187 15.16 18.32 -7.86
N LEU A 188 13.85 18.06 -7.79
CA LEU A 188 13.14 17.26 -8.78
C LEU A 188 12.90 18.06 -10.07
N PRO A 189 13.02 17.45 -11.26
CA PRO A 189 12.72 18.12 -12.51
C PRO A 189 11.22 18.38 -12.68
N VAL A 190 10.88 19.34 -13.55
CA VAL A 190 9.49 19.63 -13.91
C VAL A 190 8.79 18.38 -14.44
N GLY A 191 7.54 18.16 -14.01
CA GLY A 191 6.75 16.98 -14.38
C GLY A 191 7.12 15.72 -13.62
N ALA A 192 8.00 15.80 -12.61
CA ALA A 192 8.26 14.67 -11.71
C ALA A 192 7.01 14.34 -10.89
N ALA A 193 6.86 13.07 -10.54
CA ALA A 193 5.74 12.56 -9.74
C ALA A 193 6.17 12.25 -8.32
N VAL A 194 5.34 12.62 -7.35
CA VAL A 194 5.48 12.31 -5.93
C VAL A 194 4.26 11.53 -5.47
N PHE A 195 4.45 10.29 -5.08
CA PHE A 195 3.41 9.45 -4.51
C PHE A 195 3.66 9.29 -3.01
N ASP A 196 2.83 9.92 -2.21
CA ASP A 196 2.83 9.70 -0.77
C ASP A 196 1.88 8.55 -0.45
N LEU A 197 2.39 7.44 0.10
CA LEU A 197 1.57 6.28 0.41
C LEU A 197 0.72 6.45 1.68
N ILE A 198 0.84 7.58 2.36
CA ILE A 198 0.03 7.93 3.54
C ILE A 198 -1.35 8.41 3.09
N TYR A 199 -2.40 7.87 3.71
CA TYR A 199 -3.79 8.30 3.47
C TYR A 199 -4.43 9.07 4.64
N ALA A 200 -3.81 9.05 5.81
CA ALA A 200 -4.23 9.83 6.98
C ALA A 200 -3.02 10.60 7.57
N PRO A 201 -3.01 11.95 7.48
CA PRO A 201 -4.02 12.81 6.89
C PRO A 201 -4.12 12.66 5.36
N ARG A 202 -5.27 13.00 4.78
CA ARG A 202 -5.51 12.88 3.32
C ARG A 202 -4.56 13.74 2.46
N LYS A 203 -4.09 14.85 3.00
CA LYS A 203 -3.16 15.78 2.37
C LYS A 203 -1.99 16.04 3.33
N THR A 204 -0.99 15.20 3.26
CA THR A 204 0.24 15.36 4.03
C THR A 204 1.01 16.60 3.62
N GLU A 205 1.95 17.04 4.46
CA GLU A 205 2.87 18.15 4.13
C GLU A 205 3.66 17.85 2.84
N LEU A 206 4.12 16.60 2.66
CA LEU A 206 4.82 16.18 1.45
C LEU A 206 3.95 16.37 0.20
N TYR A 207 2.69 15.91 0.24
CA TYR A 207 1.74 16.08 -0.86
C TYR A 207 1.52 17.56 -1.17
N GLN A 208 1.27 18.38 -0.16
CA GLN A 208 1.01 19.82 -0.33
C GLN A 208 2.25 20.54 -0.90
N ALA A 209 3.43 20.24 -0.37
CA ALA A 209 4.69 20.82 -0.83
C ALA A 209 5.02 20.42 -2.28
N ALA A 210 4.72 19.18 -2.67
CA ALA A 210 4.86 18.71 -4.06
C ALA A 210 3.90 19.48 -5.00
N ARG A 211 2.62 19.60 -4.60
CA ARG A 211 1.61 20.39 -5.34
C ARG A 211 2.01 21.84 -5.53
N ALA A 212 2.49 22.49 -4.47
CA ALA A 212 2.92 23.88 -4.51
C ALA A 212 4.09 24.12 -5.49
N ARG A 213 4.86 23.07 -5.81
CA ARG A 213 5.97 23.12 -6.78
C ARG A 213 5.55 22.69 -8.20
N GLY A 214 4.27 22.47 -8.45
CA GLY A 214 3.77 22.03 -9.76
C GLY A 214 4.14 20.59 -10.12
N LEU A 215 4.52 19.77 -9.14
CA LEU A 215 4.79 18.34 -9.34
C LEU A 215 3.47 17.55 -9.41
N ILE A 216 3.49 16.39 -10.05
CA ILE A 216 2.36 15.46 -10.05
C ILE A 216 2.31 14.80 -8.67
N ALA A 217 1.41 15.26 -7.79
CA ALA A 217 1.28 14.72 -6.45
C ALA A 217 0.11 13.73 -6.36
N ILE A 218 0.38 12.55 -5.80
CA ILE A 218 -0.57 11.43 -5.63
C ILE A 218 -0.66 11.14 -4.14
N THR A 219 -1.89 10.99 -3.62
CA THR A 219 -2.14 10.67 -2.20
C THR A 219 -2.22 9.17 -1.97
N GLY A 220 -1.95 8.73 -0.76
CA GLY A 220 -2.07 7.32 -0.35
C GLY A 220 -3.49 6.78 -0.44
N MET A 221 -4.49 7.66 -0.53
CA MET A 221 -5.87 7.25 -0.79
C MET A 221 -6.00 6.53 -2.14
N GLU A 222 -5.23 6.94 -3.13
CA GLU A 222 -5.16 6.26 -4.43
C GLU A 222 -4.66 4.82 -4.26
N LEU A 223 -3.55 4.62 -3.53
CA LEU A 223 -3.05 3.27 -3.24
C LEU A 223 -4.06 2.46 -2.42
N LEU A 224 -4.66 3.06 -1.38
CA LEU A 224 -5.62 2.38 -0.52
C LEU A 224 -6.77 1.77 -1.33
N VAL A 225 -7.31 2.52 -2.28
CA VAL A 225 -8.40 2.07 -3.14
C VAL A 225 -7.93 1.03 -4.15
N GLN A 226 -6.84 1.29 -4.87
CA GLN A 226 -6.34 0.40 -5.92
C GLN A 226 -5.98 -0.99 -5.37
N GLN A 227 -5.25 -1.06 -4.26
CA GLN A 227 -4.87 -2.32 -3.65
C GLN A 227 -6.08 -3.06 -3.05
N ALA A 228 -7.11 -2.33 -2.56
CA ALA A 228 -8.30 -2.95 -2.01
C ALA A 228 -9.13 -3.67 -3.09
N ILE A 229 -9.28 -3.07 -4.27
CA ILE A 229 -9.98 -3.69 -5.39
C ILE A 229 -9.26 -4.97 -5.82
N LEU A 230 -7.94 -4.94 -5.93
CA LEU A 230 -7.14 -6.10 -6.27
C LEU A 230 -7.25 -7.20 -5.22
N ALA A 231 -7.18 -6.84 -3.93
CA ALA A 231 -7.36 -7.79 -2.84
C ALA A 231 -8.76 -8.41 -2.84
N PHE A 232 -9.79 -7.59 -3.05
CA PHE A 232 -11.17 -8.07 -3.14
C PHE A 232 -11.36 -9.10 -4.26
N ASN A 233 -10.76 -8.85 -5.42
CA ASN A 233 -10.82 -9.80 -6.53
C ASN A 233 -10.09 -11.13 -6.21
N HIS A 234 -8.99 -11.10 -5.43
CA HIS A 234 -8.36 -12.33 -4.94
C HIS A 234 -9.24 -13.08 -3.94
N PHE A 235 -9.95 -12.38 -3.04
CA PHE A 235 -10.85 -13.02 -2.08
C PHE A 235 -12.05 -13.68 -2.75
N THR A 236 -12.67 -13.00 -3.69
CA THR A 236 -14.01 -13.34 -4.20
C THR A 236 -14.00 -13.95 -5.59
N GLY A 237 -13.02 -13.63 -6.42
CA GLY A 237 -13.06 -13.92 -7.86
C GLY A 237 -14.09 -13.09 -8.64
N ALA A 238 -14.68 -12.05 -8.03
CA ALA A 238 -15.79 -11.28 -8.60
C ALA A 238 -15.42 -10.49 -9.87
N GLY A 239 -14.12 -10.20 -10.09
CA GLY A 239 -13.68 -9.49 -11.29
C GLY A 239 -14.25 -8.08 -11.42
N LEU A 240 -14.35 -7.35 -10.29
CA LEU A 240 -14.82 -5.95 -10.32
C LEU A 240 -13.99 -5.11 -11.30
N GLU A 241 -14.70 -4.32 -12.13
CA GLU A 241 -14.05 -3.43 -13.09
C GLU A 241 -13.28 -2.33 -12.32
N GLN A 242 -11.98 -2.22 -12.64
CA GLN A 242 -11.03 -1.45 -11.82
C GLN A 242 -11.39 0.05 -11.77
N GLU A 243 -11.62 0.68 -12.92
CA GLU A 243 -11.78 2.15 -12.98
C GLU A 243 -13.15 2.62 -12.48
N ALA A 244 -14.24 1.90 -12.77
CA ALA A 244 -15.56 2.23 -12.27
C ALA A 244 -15.62 2.08 -10.75
N THR A 245 -15.11 0.95 -10.24
CA THR A 245 -15.03 0.68 -8.79
C THR A 245 -14.14 1.71 -8.09
N ARG A 246 -12.99 2.03 -8.68
CA ARG A 246 -12.08 3.05 -8.14
C ARG A 246 -12.79 4.40 -7.98
N ARG A 247 -13.50 4.88 -9.00
CA ARG A 247 -14.23 6.17 -8.93
C ARG A 247 -15.24 6.18 -7.80
N GLU A 248 -15.99 5.10 -7.67
CA GLU A 248 -17.00 4.98 -6.62
C GLU A 248 -16.37 4.95 -5.23
N LEU A 249 -15.33 4.14 -5.02
CA LEU A 249 -14.66 4.04 -3.72
C LEU A 249 -13.96 5.34 -3.33
N LEU A 250 -13.36 6.08 -4.28
CA LEU A 250 -12.78 7.39 -4.02
C LEU A 250 -13.85 8.42 -3.64
N ALA A 251 -15.04 8.39 -4.26
CA ALA A 251 -16.15 9.23 -3.86
C ALA A 251 -16.60 8.90 -2.43
N LEU A 252 -16.81 7.62 -2.12
CA LEU A 252 -17.21 7.16 -0.80
C LEU A 252 -16.25 7.64 0.31
N VAL A 253 -14.94 7.47 0.12
CA VAL A 253 -13.97 7.90 1.13
C VAL A 253 -13.75 9.42 1.17
N ASN A 254 -14.21 10.18 0.18
CA ASN A 254 -14.16 11.63 0.22
C ASN A 254 -15.34 12.24 0.97
N GLU A 255 -16.43 11.50 1.12
CA GLU A 255 -17.62 11.90 1.88
C GLU A 255 -17.53 11.58 3.38
N THR A 256 -16.65 10.66 3.76
CA THR A 256 -16.33 10.28 5.16
C THR A 256 -15.10 11.03 5.66
#